data_fb3afdd359cdc16260a2016a1f311173
#
_entry.id   fb3afdd359cdc16260a2016a1f311173
#
_cell.length_a   1.000
_cell.length_b   1.000
_cell.length_c   1.000
_cell.angle_alpha   90.00
_cell.angle_beta   90.00
_cell.angle_gamma   90.00
#
_symmetry.space_group_name_H-M   'P 1'
#
loop_
_entity.id
_entity.type
_entity.pdbx_description
1 polymer ?
#
loop_
_entity_poly.entity_id
_entity_poly.type
_entity_poly.pdbx_seq_one_letter_code
_entity_poly.pdbx_strand_id
1 'polypeptide(L)'
;MITLIRENALEIIQNEKLQNLNLFDDHKIKPNEVGISVKANKWKVYTSDERANPISEKEFQTEGEALENFIKRLRALNKFKNLLG
;
A
#
# COMPACT_ATOMS: atom_id res chain seq x y z
N MET A 1 -18.58 -9.60 7.21
CA MET A 1 -17.23 -9.02 7.02
C MET A 1 -17.21 -8.27 5.69
N ILE A 2 -16.83 -7.00 5.72
CA ILE A 2 -16.79 -6.18 4.51
C ILE A 2 -15.43 -6.35 3.85
N THR A 3 -15.42 -6.92 2.65
CA THR A 3 -14.18 -7.06 1.88
C THR A 3 -13.87 -5.72 1.20
N LEU A 4 -12.66 -5.23 1.41
CA LEU A 4 -12.22 -3.99 0.79
C LEU A 4 -12.00 -4.21 -0.70
N ILE A 5 -12.51 -3.32 -1.54
CA ILE A 5 -12.29 -3.35 -2.99
C ILE A 5 -11.51 -2.11 -3.38
N ARG A 6 -11.00 -2.08 -4.64
CA ARG A 6 -10.17 -0.99 -5.13
C ARG A 6 -10.83 0.38 -5.00
N GLU A 7 -12.13 0.44 -5.29
CA GLU A 7 -12.87 1.71 -5.18
C GLU A 7 -12.90 2.23 -3.76
N ASN A 8 -13.08 1.33 -2.78
CA ASN A 8 -13.05 1.71 -1.36
C ASN A 8 -11.66 2.21 -0.97
N ALA A 9 -10.62 1.54 -1.46
CA ALA A 9 -9.24 1.93 -1.19
C ALA A 9 -8.95 3.33 -1.74
N LEU A 10 -9.39 3.60 -2.97
CA LEU A 10 -9.22 4.91 -3.58
C LEU A 10 -9.95 6.00 -2.80
N GLU A 11 -11.16 5.73 -2.33
CA GLU A 11 -11.90 6.68 -1.49
C GLU A 11 -11.15 6.99 -0.20
N ILE A 12 -10.64 5.96 0.47
CA ILE A 12 -9.88 6.14 1.69
C ILE A 12 -8.64 7.00 1.44
N ILE A 13 -7.92 6.70 0.36
CA ILE A 13 -6.72 7.44 -0.01
C ILE A 13 -7.04 8.90 -0.24
N GLN A 14 -8.11 9.19 -0.98
CA GLN A 14 -8.51 10.56 -1.29
C GLN A 14 -9.02 11.30 -0.05
N ASN A 15 -9.87 10.65 0.73
CA ASN A 15 -10.47 11.27 1.92
C ASN A 15 -9.44 11.57 2.99
N GLU A 16 -8.47 10.68 3.16
CA GLU A 16 -7.43 10.84 4.18
C GLU A 16 -6.15 11.48 3.62
N LYS A 17 -6.14 11.79 2.32
CA LYS A 17 -5.00 12.40 1.62
C LYS A 17 -3.71 11.62 1.84
N LEU A 18 -3.79 10.31 1.71
CA LEU A 18 -2.64 9.43 1.89
C LEU A 18 -1.67 9.57 0.72
N GLN A 19 -0.39 9.54 1.01
CA GLN A 19 0.67 9.76 0.03
C GLN A 19 1.71 8.63 0.07
N ASN A 20 2.62 8.64 -0.90
CA ASN A 20 3.71 7.69 -1.01
C ASN A 20 3.21 6.26 -1.23
N LEU A 21 2.36 6.10 -2.22
CA LEU A 21 1.72 4.83 -2.51
C LEU A 21 1.93 4.40 -3.96
N ASN A 22 1.79 3.10 -4.18
CA ASN A 22 1.75 2.51 -5.50
C ASN A 22 0.56 1.55 -5.53
N LEU A 23 -0.57 1.99 -6.07
CA LEU A 23 -1.79 1.20 -6.15
C LEU A 23 -1.90 0.56 -7.53
N PHE A 24 -1.35 -0.64 -7.67
CA PHE A 24 -1.35 -1.38 -8.94
C PHE A 24 -0.70 -0.61 -10.09
N ASP A 25 0.17 0.33 -9.76
CA ASP A 25 0.87 1.11 -10.75
C ASP A 25 2.21 0.42 -11.05
N ASP A 26 2.58 0.38 -12.32
CA ASP A 26 3.79 -0.33 -12.75
C ASP A 26 4.98 0.63 -12.82
N HIS A 27 5.16 1.43 -11.79
CA HIS A 27 6.32 2.30 -11.74
C HIS A 27 7.45 1.68 -10.90
N LYS A 28 8.63 2.20 -11.08
CA LYS A 28 9.79 1.77 -10.31
C LYS A 28 9.60 2.11 -8.84
N ILE A 29 10.00 1.21 -7.94
CA ILE A 29 9.87 1.42 -6.50
C ILE A 29 10.55 2.72 -6.09
N LYS A 30 9.82 3.55 -5.36
CA LYS A 30 10.32 4.82 -4.83
C LYS A 30 10.65 4.68 -3.35
N PRO A 31 11.51 5.57 -2.80
CA PRO A 31 11.81 5.54 -1.36
C PRO A 31 10.57 5.77 -0.51
N ASN A 32 10.51 5.07 0.61
CA ASN A 32 9.45 5.22 1.61
C ASN A 32 8.04 5.11 1.02
N GLU A 33 7.83 4.04 0.24
CA GLU A 33 6.59 3.81 -0.46
C GLU A 33 5.93 2.53 0.03
N VAL A 34 4.59 2.53 0.06
CA VAL A 34 3.82 1.31 0.27
C VAL A 34 3.16 0.97 -1.06
N GLY A 35 3.38 -0.24 -1.54
CA GLY A 35 2.85 -0.66 -2.83
C GLY A 35 2.06 -1.94 -2.77
N ILE A 36 1.16 -2.10 -3.72
CA ILE A 36 0.40 -3.32 -3.92
C ILE A 36 0.42 -3.66 -5.41
N SER A 37 0.67 -4.92 -5.72
CA SER A 37 0.69 -5.40 -7.10
C SER A 37 0.06 -6.79 -7.17
N VAL A 38 -0.32 -7.19 -8.37
CA VAL A 38 -0.88 -8.53 -8.61
C VAL A 38 -0.07 -9.21 -9.71
N LYS A 39 0.29 -10.47 -9.46
CA LYS A 39 1.02 -11.27 -10.44
C LYS A 39 0.64 -12.73 -10.24
N ALA A 40 0.27 -13.43 -11.31
CA ALA A 40 -0.09 -14.85 -11.28
C ALA A 40 -1.16 -15.14 -10.22
N ASN A 41 -2.18 -14.31 -10.14
CA ASN A 41 -3.30 -14.44 -9.20
C ASN A 41 -2.90 -14.34 -7.74
N LYS A 42 -1.76 -13.73 -7.46
CA LYS A 42 -1.31 -13.46 -6.09
C LYS A 42 -1.07 -11.98 -5.93
N TRP A 43 -1.50 -11.44 -4.81
CA TRP A 43 -1.35 -10.02 -4.50
C TRP A 43 -0.19 -9.84 -3.54
N LYS A 44 0.72 -8.95 -3.90
CA LYS A 44 1.89 -8.66 -3.07
C LYS A 44 1.82 -7.23 -2.56
N VAL A 45 2.04 -7.07 -1.26
CA VAL A 45 2.12 -5.75 -0.62
C VAL A 45 3.54 -5.58 -0.11
N TYR A 46 4.14 -4.43 -0.38
CA TYR A 46 5.49 -4.15 0.08
C TYR A 46 5.58 -2.77 0.72
N THR A 47 6.61 -2.59 1.55
CA THR A 47 7.00 -1.29 2.07
C THR A 47 8.47 -1.11 1.66
N SER A 48 8.82 0.06 1.13
CA SER A 48 10.19 0.33 0.76
C SER A 48 10.87 1.20 1.81
N ASP A 49 12.21 1.10 1.87
CA ASP A 49 13.00 1.93 2.77
C ASP A 49 13.41 3.23 2.08
N GLU A 50 14.26 4.02 2.74
CA GLU A 50 14.75 5.29 2.21
C GLU A 50 15.61 5.15 0.97
N ARG A 51 16.05 3.93 0.66
CA ARG A 51 16.86 3.63 -0.54
C ARG A 51 16.04 2.94 -1.63
N ALA A 52 14.72 2.93 -1.48
CA ALA A 52 13.81 2.30 -2.42
C ALA A 52 13.96 0.77 -2.48
N ASN A 53 14.44 0.15 -1.41
CA ASN A 53 14.51 -1.31 -1.31
C ASN A 53 13.25 -1.84 -0.63
N PRO A 54 12.61 -2.89 -1.17
CA PRO A 54 11.47 -3.49 -0.49
C PRO A 54 11.96 -4.23 0.77
N ILE A 55 11.53 -3.75 1.92
CA ILE A 55 12.00 -4.29 3.22
C ILE A 55 10.97 -5.15 3.92
N SER A 56 9.73 -5.12 3.47
CA SER A 56 8.66 -5.90 4.08
C SER A 56 7.65 -6.28 3.00
N GLU A 57 7.81 -7.45 2.43
CA GLU A 57 6.92 -7.96 1.40
C GLU A 57 6.05 -9.07 1.96
N LYS A 58 4.77 -9.07 1.61
CA LYS A 58 3.86 -10.12 1.99
C LYS A 58 2.91 -10.41 0.84
N GLU A 59 2.67 -11.70 0.61
CA GLU A 59 1.75 -12.15 -0.43
C GLU A 59 0.40 -12.52 0.18
N PHE A 60 -0.66 -12.27 -0.57
CA PHE A 60 -2.02 -12.59 -0.16
C PHE A 60 -2.72 -13.35 -1.29
N GLN A 61 -3.67 -14.18 -0.92
CA GLN A 61 -4.43 -14.97 -1.88
C GLN A 61 -5.67 -14.24 -2.39
N THR A 62 -6.09 -13.20 -1.69
CA THR A 62 -7.24 -12.40 -2.11
C THR A 62 -6.89 -10.92 -2.16
N GLU A 63 -7.54 -10.21 -3.08
CA GLU A 63 -7.33 -8.77 -3.23
C GLU A 63 -7.78 -8.01 -1.98
N GLY A 64 -8.89 -8.44 -1.38
CA GLY A 64 -9.42 -7.79 -0.19
C GLY A 64 -8.43 -7.78 0.98
N GLU A 65 -7.81 -8.93 1.23
CA GLU A 65 -6.81 -9.03 2.30
C GLU A 65 -5.59 -8.16 1.99
N ALA A 66 -5.15 -8.17 0.73
CA ALA A 66 -4.02 -7.36 0.31
C ALA A 66 -4.32 -5.87 0.46
N LEU A 67 -5.51 -5.44 0.03
CA LEU A 67 -5.91 -4.03 0.14
C LEU A 67 -6.01 -3.59 1.60
N GLU A 68 -6.53 -4.44 2.48
CA GLU A 68 -6.59 -4.12 3.90
C GLU A 68 -5.20 -3.91 4.48
N ASN A 69 -4.27 -4.79 4.15
CA ASN A 69 -2.88 -4.67 4.59
C ASN A 69 -2.22 -3.43 4.01
N PHE A 70 -2.45 -3.17 2.73
CA PHE A 70 -1.94 -2.00 2.03
C PHE A 70 -2.38 -0.70 2.71
N ILE A 71 -3.68 -0.56 2.97
CA ILE A 71 -4.22 0.63 3.61
C ILE A 71 -3.68 0.78 5.03
N LYS A 72 -3.59 -0.32 5.78
CA LYS A 72 -3.06 -0.31 7.14
C LYS A 72 -1.61 0.22 7.15
N ARG A 73 -0.78 -0.27 6.24
CA ARG A 73 0.61 0.19 6.13
C ARG A 73 0.68 1.65 5.70
N LEU A 74 -0.17 2.03 4.74
CA LEU A 74 -0.18 3.38 4.21
C LEU A 74 -0.60 4.39 5.27
N ARG A 75 -1.60 4.07 6.06
CA ARG A 75 -2.03 4.93 7.17
C ARG A 75 -0.92 5.10 8.20
N ALA A 76 -0.25 4.01 8.54
CA ALA A 76 0.86 4.05 9.49
C ALA A 76 1.98 4.93 9.00
N LEU A 77 2.36 4.78 7.72
CA LEU A 77 3.42 5.58 7.12
C LEU A 77 3.07 7.07 7.12
N ASN A 78 1.85 7.41 6.70
CA ASN A 78 1.42 8.79 6.62
C ASN A 78 1.27 9.43 8.00
N LYS A 79 0.81 8.66 8.98
CA LYS A 79 0.73 9.14 10.36
C LYS A 79 2.11 9.47 10.90
N PHE A 80 3.08 8.61 10.63
CA PHE A 80 4.47 8.81 11.06
C PHE A 80 5.05 10.06 10.41
N LYS A 81 4.84 10.25 9.12
CA LYS A 81 5.30 11.45 8.41
C LYS A 81 4.71 12.72 9.01
N ASN A 82 3.42 12.70 9.32
CA ASN A 82 2.75 13.87 9.88
C ASN A 82 3.28 14.23 11.27
N LEU A 83 3.70 13.22 12.04
CA LEU A 83 4.28 13.47 13.36
C LEU A 83 5.68 14.07 13.27
N LEU A 84 6.41 13.78 12.21
CA LEU A 84 7.76 14.30 12.00
C LEU A 84 7.79 15.62 11.25
N GLY A 85 6.74 15.88 10.51
CA GLY A 85 6.68 17.01 9.64
C GLY A 85 5.84 18.13 10.06
#